data_88fbda928827119e225c5dc228010e3a
#
_entry.id   88fbda928827119e225c5dc228010e3a
#
_cell.length_a   1.000
_cell.length_b   1.000
_cell.length_c   1.000
_cell.angle_alpha   90.00
_cell.angle_beta   90.00
_cell.angle_gamma   90.00
#
_symmetry.space_group_name_H-M   'P 1'
#
loop_
_entity.id
_entity.type
_entity.pdbx_description
1 polymer ?
#
loop_
_entity_poly.entity_id
_entity_poly.type
_entity_poly.pdbx_seq_one_letter_code
_entity_poly.pdbx_strand_id
1 'polypeptide(L)'
;DVDSLDLPADYVIHTACPTASSFFMSHPVETFSAIVDGTRSMLELARRRGAASFVYVSSMEIYGMGNKQRGTEHLLDESAVGYIDPCSVRSCYSEGKRAAENLCVSYHSEYQVPVKAVRLAQTFGPGIPRDDVRLFAALARNAVAGKDFVMKTTGESTRMYSYTADAVSAILTVLVAGENGVSYNVANPSTYSSIREMADMVYREFGTGDSRVIIDVDPNAPYPPEHHLPLDVSRLEALGWRPQVGLEDMYRKL
;
A
#
# COMPACT_ATOMS: atom_id res chain seq x y z
N ASP A 1 -1.42 25.87 -0.62
CA ASP A 1 -1.98 25.91 -1.96
C ASP A 1 -0.87 25.61 -2.97
N VAL A 2 -0.94 24.43 -3.61
CA VAL A 2 0.08 23.97 -4.61
C VAL A 2 0.07 24.87 -5.83
N ASP A 3 -1.08 25.48 -6.15
CA ASP A 3 -1.22 26.35 -7.32
C ASP A 3 -0.44 27.67 -7.20
N SER A 4 -0.15 28.09 -5.98
CA SER A 4 0.64 29.29 -5.70
C SER A 4 2.15 29.04 -5.65
N LEU A 5 2.59 27.76 -5.72
CA LEU A 5 4.01 27.44 -5.68
C LEU A 5 4.71 27.81 -6.99
N ASP A 6 5.62 28.75 -6.93
CA ASP A 6 6.50 29.13 -8.04
C ASP A 6 7.88 28.46 -7.90
N LEU A 7 7.86 27.11 -7.81
CA LEU A 7 9.07 26.30 -7.69
C LEU A 7 9.30 25.51 -8.99
N PRO A 8 10.54 25.33 -9.42
CA PRO A 8 10.87 24.36 -10.48
C PRO A 8 10.51 22.95 -10.00
N ALA A 9 9.95 22.13 -10.86
CA ALA A 9 9.53 20.77 -10.55
C ALA A 9 9.83 19.85 -11.75
N ASP A 10 11.10 19.47 -11.90
CA ASP A 10 11.53 18.55 -12.96
C ASP A 10 11.05 17.12 -12.69
N TYR A 11 11.03 16.71 -11.40
CA TYR A 11 10.59 15.40 -10.96
C TYR A 11 9.60 15.55 -9.82
N VAL A 12 8.48 14.82 -9.90
CA VAL A 12 7.43 14.87 -8.89
C VAL A 12 7.15 13.45 -8.37
N ILE A 13 7.20 13.27 -7.05
CA ILE A 13 6.74 12.07 -6.36
C ILE A 13 5.58 12.47 -5.46
N HIS A 14 4.37 12.06 -5.82
CA HIS A 14 3.15 12.41 -5.10
C HIS A 14 2.74 11.29 -4.15
N THR A 15 3.02 11.47 -2.85
CA THR A 15 2.72 10.53 -1.77
C THR A 15 1.57 11.01 -0.86
N ALA A 16 1.13 12.25 -1.02
CA ALA A 16 0.26 12.91 -0.06
C ALA A 16 -1.16 12.33 -0.06
N CYS A 17 -1.48 11.55 0.96
CA CYS A 17 -2.84 11.14 1.30
C CYS A 17 -2.88 10.57 2.72
N PRO A 18 -4.04 10.56 3.40
CA PRO A 18 -4.22 9.79 4.62
C PRO A 18 -4.01 8.30 4.35
N THR A 19 -3.40 7.56 5.30
CA THR A 19 -3.12 6.12 5.16
C THR A 19 -3.66 5.29 6.33
N ALA A 20 -4.23 5.92 7.36
CA ALA A 20 -4.78 5.24 8.53
C ALA A 20 -6.24 4.87 8.31
N SER A 21 -6.59 3.58 8.43
CA SER A 21 -7.97 3.10 8.23
C SER A 21 -8.97 3.74 9.20
N SER A 22 -8.57 4.09 10.42
CA SER A 22 -9.42 4.83 11.36
C SER A 22 -9.80 6.22 10.83
N PHE A 23 -8.88 6.90 10.12
CA PHE A 23 -9.15 8.19 9.49
C PHE A 23 -10.15 8.05 8.34
N PHE A 24 -10.05 6.99 7.52
CA PHE A 24 -11.00 6.75 6.42
C PHE A 24 -12.43 6.61 6.91
N MET A 25 -12.62 5.96 8.06
CA MET A 25 -13.95 5.74 8.64
C MET A 25 -14.53 6.99 9.29
N SER A 26 -13.69 7.85 9.87
CA SER A 26 -14.13 9.07 10.56
C SER A 26 -14.20 10.29 9.63
N HIS A 27 -13.42 10.32 8.54
CA HIS A 27 -13.29 11.44 7.60
C HIS A 27 -13.27 10.94 6.14
N PRO A 28 -14.34 10.26 5.67
CA PRO A 28 -14.34 9.66 4.33
C PRO A 28 -14.34 10.68 3.20
N VAL A 29 -15.00 11.81 3.37
CA VAL A 29 -15.04 12.88 2.36
C VAL A 29 -13.67 13.52 2.20
N GLU A 30 -13.04 13.88 3.31
CA GLU A 30 -11.69 14.46 3.34
C GLU A 30 -10.65 13.48 2.79
N THR A 31 -10.81 12.18 3.06
CA THR A 31 -9.95 11.13 2.51
C THR A 31 -10.04 11.10 0.98
N PHE A 32 -11.26 11.05 0.44
CA PHE A 32 -11.47 11.00 -1.01
C PHE A 32 -10.96 12.28 -1.69
N SER A 33 -11.31 13.46 -1.15
CA SER A 33 -10.86 14.75 -1.68
C SER A 33 -9.35 14.92 -1.61
N ALA A 34 -8.71 14.55 -0.50
CA ALA A 34 -7.25 14.62 -0.39
C ALA A 34 -6.54 13.75 -1.45
N ILE A 35 -7.11 12.58 -1.77
CA ILE A 35 -6.55 11.71 -2.80
C ILE A 35 -6.81 12.27 -4.20
N VAL A 36 -8.04 12.61 -4.55
CA VAL A 36 -8.41 12.97 -5.92
C VAL A 36 -8.03 14.40 -6.25
N ASP A 37 -8.44 15.37 -5.42
CA ASP A 37 -8.17 16.79 -5.67
C ASP A 37 -6.69 17.11 -5.44
N GLY A 38 -6.06 16.47 -4.43
CA GLY A 38 -4.62 16.56 -4.22
C GLY A 38 -3.83 16.07 -5.42
N THR A 39 -4.21 14.92 -5.99
CA THR A 39 -3.58 14.39 -7.21
C THR A 39 -3.79 15.32 -8.40
N ARG A 40 -5.00 15.86 -8.58
CA ARG A 40 -5.28 16.84 -9.65
C ARG A 40 -4.38 18.05 -9.56
N SER A 41 -4.26 18.65 -8.37
CA SER A 41 -3.41 19.83 -8.14
C SER A 41 -1.95 19.54 -8.45
N MET A 42 -1.44 18.35 -8.07
CA MET A 42 -0.06 17.96 -8.36
C MET A 42 0.19 17.67 -9.84
N LEU A 43 -0.77 17.06 -10.54
CA LEU A 43 -0.72 16.83 -11.98
C LEU A 43 -0.74 18.15 -12.75
N GLU A 44 -1.56 19.10 -12.32
CA GLU A 44 -1.61 20.43 -12.90
C GLU A 44 -0.30 21.22 -12.69
N LEU A 45 0.31 21.08 -11.50
CA LEU A 45 1.65 21.63 -11.26
C LEU A 45 2.68 21.01 -12.23
N ALA A 46 2.71 19.68 -12.33
CA ALA A 46 3.62 18.96 -13.21
C ALA A 46 3.44 19.38 -14.69
N ARG A 47 2.19 19.53 -15.14
CA ARG A 47 1.84 20.02 -16.48
C ARG A 47 2.38 21.43 -16.72
N ARG A 48 2.09 22.37 -15.81
CA ARG A 48 2.52 23.78 -15.93
C ARG A 48 4.04 23.95 -15.91
N ARG A 49 4.74 23.10 -15.16
CA ARG A 49 6.22 23.15 -15.01
C ARG A 49 6.94 22.32 -16.04
N GLY A 50 6.25 21.55 -16.87
CA GLY A 50 6.88 20.68 -17.85
C GLY A 50 7.73 19.58 -17.19
N ALA A 51 7.23 19.00 -16.09
CA ALA A 51 7.95 17.98 -15.33
C ALA A 51 8.42 16.83 -16.25
N ALA A 52 9.66 16.41 -16.09
CA ALA A 52 10.26 15.32 -16.86
C ALA A 52 9.74 13.94 -16.42
N SER A 53 9.28 13.81 -15.16
CA SER A 53 8.66 12.59 -14.67
C SER A 53 7.78 12.87 -13.45
N PHE A 54 6.63 12.15 -13.39
CA PHE A 54 5.69 12.18 -12.27
C PHE A 54 5.41 10.76 -11.82
N VAL A 55 5.58 10.45 -10.54
CA VAL A 55 5.18 9.17 -9.93
C VAL A 55 4.06 9.40 -8.92
N TYR A 56 2.93 8.78 -9.18
CA TYR A 56 1.82 8.70 -8.24
C TYR A 56 1.98 7.47 -7.34
N VAL A 57 1.98 7.66 -6.03
CA VAL A 57 2.03 6.55 -5.08
C VAL A 57 0.61 6.08 -4.78
N SER A 58 0.24 5.00 -5.45
CA SER A 58 -1.02 4.27 -5.29
C SER A 58 -0.90 3.18 -4.22
N SER A 59 -1.81 2.21 -4.21
CA SER A 59 -1.91 1.19 -3.18
C SER A 59 -2.42 -0.13 -3.74
N MET A 60 -2.05 -1.25 -3.13
CA MET A 60 -2.67 -2.56 -3.38
C MET A 60 -4.19 -2.59 -3.09
N GLU A 61 -4.71 -1.64 -2.34
CA GLU A 61 -6.15 -1.55 -2.03
C GLU A 61 -7.02 -1.34 -3.29
N ILE A 62 -6.44 -0.93 -4.42
CA ILE A 62 -7.18 -0.83 -5.69
C ILE A 62 -7.62 -2.19 -6.24
N TYR A 63 -6.98 -3.30 -5.82
CA TYR A 63 -7.37 -4.66 -6.22
C TYR A 63 -8.68 -5.11 -5.56
N GLY A 64 -9.19 -4.36 -4.57
CA GLY A 64 -10.46 -4.67 -3.92
C GLY A 64 -10.43 -6.05 -3.26
N MET A 65 -11.38 -6.89 -3.63
CA MET A 65 -11.52 -8.23 -3.04
C MET A 65 -10.39 -9.20 -3.40
N GLY A 66 -9.51 -8.85 -4.36
CA GLY A 66 -8.41 -9.74 -4.76
C GLY A 66 -8.87 -11.13 -5.21
N ASN A 67 -8.03 -12.14 -4.96
CA ASN A 67 -8.36 -13.54 -5.21
C ASN A 67 -9.22 -14.13 -4.09
N LYS A 68 -10.16 -15.03 -4.46
CA LYS A 68 -10.98 -15.78 -3.50
C LYS A 68 -10.25 -16.98 -2.89
N GLN A 69 -9.21 -17.46 -3.55
CA GLN A 69 -8.44 -18.61 -3.12
C GLN A 69 -7.02 -18.18 -2.75
N ARG A 70 -6.50 -18.78 -1.67
CA ARG A 70 -5.13 -18.60 -1.24
C ARG A 70 -4.18 -19.28 -2.25
N GLY A 71 -3.05 -18.63 -2.54
CA GLY A 71 -1.97 -19.19 -3.36
C GLY A 71 -1.31 -18.13 -4.23
N THR A 72 -0.25 -18.53 -4.90
CA THR A 72 0.50 -17.71 -5.86
C THR A 72 0.36 -18.24 -7.29
N GLU A 73 -0.55 -19.16 -7.53
CA GLU A 73 -0.80 -19.72 -8.86
C GLU A 73 -1.44 -18.71 -9.80
N HIS A 74 -2.16 -17.74 -9.25
CA HIS A 74 -2.80 -16.65 -9.97
C HIS A 74 -2.38 -15.31 -9.35
N LEU A 75 -1.22 -14.81 -9.78
CA LEU A 75 -0.73 -13.51 -9.35
C LEU A 75 -1.61 -12.39 -9.92
N LEU A 76 -1.80 -11.34 -9.12
CA LEU A 76 -2.51 -10.13 -9.50
C LEU A 76 -1.54 -9.20 -10.23
N ASP A 77 -1.56 -9.23 -11.55
CA ASP A 77 -0.90 -8.22 -12.35
C ASP A 77 -1.64 -6.87 -12.30
N GLU A 78 -1.09 -5.86 -12.93
CA GLU A 78 -1.68 -4.52 -12.86
C GLU A 78 -3.01 -4.37 -13.61
N SER A 79 -3.45 -5.37 -14.37
CA SER A 79 -4.77 -5.41 -15.02
C SER A 79 -5.85 -6.07 -14.18
N ALA A 80 -5.47 -6.83 -13.14
CA ALA A 80 -6.36 -7.67 -12.33
C ALA A 80 -7.21 -6.91 -11.30
N VAL A 81 -7.75 -5.75 -11.67
CA VAL A 81 -8.57 -4.91 -10.77
C VAL A 81 -9.91 -5.56 -10.46
N GLY A 82 -10.13 -5.92 -9.19
CA GLY A 82 -11.32 -6.62 -8.73
C GLY A 82 -12.45 -5.69 -8.22
N TYR A 83 -13.49 -6.29 -7.63
CA TYR A 83 -14.65 -5.55 -7.12
C TYR A 83 -14.32 -4.76 -5.84
N ILE A 84 -14.83 -3.54 -5.79
CA ILE A 84 -14.95 -2.71 -4.58
C ILE A 84 -16.41 -2.30 -4.47
N ASP A 85 -17.00 -2.40 -3.28
CA ASP A 85 -18.37 -1.93 -3.03
C ASP A 85 -18.40 -0.40 -2.94
N PRO A 86 -18.96 0.32 -3.92
CA PRO A 86 -18.99 1.78 -3.90
C PRO A 86 -19.93 2.36 -2.84
N CYS A 87 -20.81 1.55 -2.24
CA CYS A 87 -21.72 1.95 -1.18
C CYS A 87 -21.12 1.82 0.22
N SER A 88 -19.94 1.22 0.34
CA SER A 88 -19.21 1.13 1.62
C SER A 88 -18.43 2.42 1.90
N VAL A 89 -18.61 2.99 3.10
CA VAL A 89 -17.85 4.17 3.54
C VAL A 89 -16.33 3.94 3.44
N ARG A 90 -15.86 2.72 3.77
CA ARG A 90 -14.43 2.38 3.72
C ARG A 90 -13.87 2.45 2.29
N SER A 91 -14.69 2.31 1.28
CA SER A 91 -14.26 2.35 -0.12
C SER A 91 -13.77 3.73 -0.58
N CYS A 92 -14.00 4.79 0.22
CA CYS A 92 -13.51 6.14 -0.09
C CYS A 92 -11.99 6.17 -0.38
N TYR A 93 -11.19 5.35 0.30
CA TYR A 93 -9.76 5.27 0.05
C TYR A 93 -9.46 4.50 -1.24
N SER A 94 -9.98 3.30 -1.39
CA SER A 94 -9.69 2.43 -2.54
C SER A 94 -10.22 3.01 -3.84
N GLU A 95 -11.46 3.53 -3.83
CA GLU A 95 -12.05 4.22 -4.99
C GLU A 95 -11.35 5.56 -5.27
N GLY A 96 -10.97 6.31 -4.24
CA GLY A 96 -10.14 7.50 -4.39
C GLY A 96 -8.82 7.20 -5.09
N LYS A 97 -8.14 6.11 -4.71
CA LYS A 97 -6.89 5.66 -5.35
C LYS A 97 -7.11 5.26 -6.82
N ARG A 98 -8.21 4.55 -7.13
CA ARG A 98 -8.60 4.24 -8.53
C ARG A 98 -8.87 5.49 -9.36
N ALA A 99 -9.66 6.41 -8.82
CA ALA A 99 -9.99 7.67 -9.47
C ALA A 99 -8.72 8.49 -9.75
N ALA A 100 -7.79 8.55 -8.81
CA ALA A 100 -6.53 9.24 -8.98
C ALA A 100 -5.61 8.57 -10.01
N GLU A 101 -5.53 7.22 -10.07
CA GLU A 101 -4.80 6.53 -11.15
C GLU A 101 -5.42 6.83 -12.52
N ASN A 102 -6.76 6.80 -12.63
CA ASN A 102 -7.44 7.14 -13.88
C ASN A 102 -7.17 8.60 -14.27
N LEU A 103 -7.14 9.53 -13.31
CA LEU A 103 -6.79 10.93 -13.56
C LEU A 103 -5.35 11.04 -14.08
N CYS A 104 -4.40 10.29 -13.53
CA CYS A 104 -3.01 10.21 -14.02
C CYS A 104 -2.96 9.78 -15.49
N VAL A 105 -3.66 8.69 -15.83
CA VAL A 105 -3.74 8.20 -17.22
C VAL A 105 -4.38 9.24 -18.15
N SER A 106 -5.42 9.94 -17.68
CA SER A 106 -6.10 10.98 -18.44
C SER A 106 -5.17 12.18 -18.72
N TYR A 107 -4.42 12.65 -17.72
CA TYR A 107 -3.42 13.72 -17.93
C TYR A 107 -2.28 13.31 -18.87
N HIS A 108 -1.87 12.04 -18.81
CA HIS A 108 -0.90 11.52 -19.77
C HIS A 108 -1.46 11.53 -21.19
N SER A 109 -2.68 11.03 -21.37
CA SER A 109 -3.31 10.96 -22.69
C SER A 109 -3.60 12.33 -23.30
N GLU A 110 -4.13 13.26 -22.51
CA GLU A 110 -4.61 14.55 -23.01
C GLU A 110 -3.48 15.59 -23.10
N TYR A 111 -2.62 15.65 -22.08
CA TYR A 111 -1.60 16.71 -21.94
C TYR A 111 -0.16 16.19 -22.05
N GLN A 112 0.04 14.90 -22.28
CA GLN A 112 1.35 14.26 -22.38
C GLN A 112 2.20 14.41 -21.10
N VAL A 113 1.58 14.58 -19.94
CA VAL A 113 2.29 14.57 -18.65
C VAL A 113 2.93 13.18 -18.46
N PRO A 114 4.24 13.09 -18.16
CA PRO A 114 4.97 11.82 -18.11
C PRO A 114 4.71 11.09 -16.76
N VAL A 115 3.48 10.63 -16.57
CA VAL A 115 3.00 10.01 -15.32
C VAL A 115 3.27 8.51 -15.29
N LYS A 116 3.64 8.00 -14.12
CA LYS A 116 3.67 6.58 -13.76
C LYS A 116 2.95 6.41 -12.42
N ALA A 117 2.45 5.22 -12.12
CA ALA A 117 1.93 4.90 -10.81
C ALA A 117 2.68 3.72 -10.17
N VAL A 118 2.82 3.73 -8.85
CA VAL A 118 3.34 2.60 -8.07
C VAL A 118 2.28 2.13 -7.08
N ARG A 119 1.90 0.87 -7.13
CA ARG A 119 0.91 0.25 -6.25
C ARG A 119 1.64 -0.45 -5.11
N LEU A 120 1.82 0.26 -4.01
CA LEU A 120 2.54 -0.28 -2.86
C LEU A 120 1.72 -1.36 -2.15
N ALA A 121 2.34 -2.50 -1.88
CA ALA A 121 1.88 -3.44 -0.87
C ALA A 121 1.93 -2.81 0.53
N GLN A 122 1.51 -3.54 1.56
CA GLN A 122 1.65 -3.07 2.94
C GLN A 122 3.14 -2.79 3.24
N THR A 123 3.47 -1.51 3.37
CA THR A 123 4.86 -1.05 3.54
C THR A 123 5.12 -0.63 4.97
N PHE A 124 6.23 -1.13 5.56
CA PHE A 124 6.69 -0.71 6.86
C PHE A 124 8.21 -0.90 7.04
N GLY A 125 8.75 -0.28 8.08
CA GLY A 125 10.16 -0.32 8.45
C GLY A 125 10.43 0.64 9.61
N PRO A 126 11.68 0.92 9.96
CA PRO A 126 12.05 1.81 11.07
C PRO A 126 11.50 3.23 10.86
N GLY A 127 11.31 3.93 12.00
CA GLY A 127 10.83 5.31 12.01
C GLY A 127 9.31 5.47 12.09
N ILE A 128 8.56 4.39 12.27
CA ILE A 128 7.12 4.50 12.56
C ILE A 128 6.87 5.09 13.94
N PRO A 129 5.77 5.83 14.15
CA PRO A 129 5.37 6.30 15.48
C PRO A 129 5.18 5.13 16.47
N ARG A 130 5.53 5.34 17.72
CA ARG A 130 5.35 4.31 18.78
C ARG A 130 3.89 3.95 19.03
N ASP A 131 2.98 4.85 18.74
CA ASP A 131 1.54 4.72 18.87
C ASP A 131 0.84 4.32 17.55
N ASP A 132 1.60 3.93 16.54
CA ASP A 132 1.04 3.44 15.27
C ASP A 132 0.06 2.29 15.53
N VAL A 133 -1.18 2.46 15.07
CA VAL A 133 -2.28 1.52 15.32
C VAL A 133 -2.40 0.42 14.25
N ARG A 134 -1.59 0.48 13.19
CA ARG A 134 -1.61 -0.54 12.15
C ARG A 134 -1.18 -1.90 12.68
N LEU A 135 -1.73 -2.95 12.10
CA LEU A 135 -1.59 -4.32 12.57
C LEU A 135 -0.12 -4.73 12.83
N PHE A 136 0.78 -4.48 11.87
CA PHE A 136 2.19 -4.85 12.00
C PHE A 136 2.87 -4.18 13.21
N ALA A 137 2.54 -2.91 13.47
CA ALA A 137 3.08 -2.16 14.60
C ALA A 137 2.49 -2.63 15.94
N ALA A 138 1.19 -2.95 15.97
CA ALA A 138 0.53 -3.51 17.14
C ALA A 138 1.09 -4.89 17.50
N LEU A 139 1.33 -5.75 16.52
CA LEU A 139 1.97 -7.06 16.71
C LEU A 139 3.36 -6.90 17.33
N ALA A 140 4.24 -6.10 16.72
CA ALA A 140 5.60 -5.86 17.23
C ALA A 140 5.58 -5.33 18.65
N ARG A 141 4.78 -4.30 18.92
CA ARG A 141 4.69 -3.66 20.22
C ARG A 141 4.18 -4.61 21.32
N ASN A 142 3.15 -5.41 21.02
CA ASN A 142 2.60 -6.34 22.00
C ASN A 142 3.56 -7.51 22.26
N ALA A 143 4.18 -8.07 21.23
CA ALA A 143 5.15 -9.15 21.36
C ALA A 143 6.34 -8.75 22.27
N VAL A 144 6.97 -7.61 21.98
CA VAL A 144 8.09 -7.10 22.78
C VAL A 144 7.67 -6.73 24.21
N ALA A 145 6.41 -6.27 24.39
CA ALA A 145 5.87 -5.95 25.72
C ALA A 145 5.40 -7.18 26.53
N GLY A 146 5.51 -8.39 25.98
CA GLY A 146 5.03 -9.61 26.64
C GLY A 146 3.51 -9.68 26.81
N LYS A 147 2.76 -9.03 25.90
CA LYS A 147 1.30 -8.99 25.91
C LYS A 147 0.73 -9.90 24.83
N ASP A 148 -0.34 -10.62 25.16
CA ASP A 148 -1.08 -11.39 24.16
C ASP A 148 -1.64 -10.49 23.06
N PHE A 149 -1.77 -11.05 21.86
CA PHE A 149 -2.44 -10.41 20.73
C PHE A 149 -3.71 -11.18 20.38
N VAL A 150 -4.87 -10.53 20.56
CA VAL A 150 -6.17 -11.14 20.27
C VAL A 150 -6.58 -10.81 18.84
N MET A 151 -6.66 -11.82 17.98
CA MET A 151 -7.17 -11.71 16.61
C MET A 151 -8.67 -11.95 16.61
N LYS A 152 -9.44 -10.99 16.09
CA LYS A 152 -10.90 -11.08 15.96
C LYS A 152 -11.38 -11.72 14.67
N THR A 153 -10.44 -12.23 13.86
CA THR A 153 -10.67 -13.03 12.64
C THR A 153 -9.81 -14.27 12.67
N THR A 154 -10.01 -15.21 11.75
CA THR A 154 -9.15 -16.39 11.58
C THR A 154 -7.73 -16.03 11.18
N GLY A 155 -7.53 -14.82 10.60
CA GLY A 155 -6.26 -14.36 10.10
C GLY A 155 -5.79 -14.98 8.77
N GLU A 156 -6.70 -15.64 8.05
CA GLU A 156 -6.37 -16.36 6.80
C GLU A 156 -6.17 -15.45 5.58
N SER A 157 -6.63 -14.18 5.62
CA SER A 157 -6.32 -13.23 4.56
C SER A 157 -4.82 -13.13 4.33
N THR A 158 -4.40 -13.23 3.06
CA THR A 158 -2.98 -13.19 2.69
C THR A 158 -2.63 -11.94 1.88
N ARG A 159 -1.41 -11.47 2.05
CA ARG A 159 -0.84 -10.36 1.29
C ARG A 159 0.67 -10.43 1.24
N MET A 160 1.25 -9.60 0.40
CA MET A 160 2.68 -9.34 0.40
C MET A 160 2.97 -8.04 1.15
N TYR A 161 4.23 -7.90 1.55
CA TYR A 161 4.74 -6.72 2.24
C TYR A 161 5.93 -6.14 1.50
N SER A 162 6.28 -4.90 1.83
CA SER A 162 7.44 -4.22 1.29
C SER A 162 8.20 -3.49 2.40
N TYR A 163 9.51 -3.65 2.46
CA TYR A 163 10.35 -2.86 3.36
C TYR A 163 10.42 -1.41 2.87
N THR A 164 10.41 -0.44 3.80
CA THR A 164 10.38 0.99 3.44
C THR A 164 11.48 1.38 2.45
N ALA A 165 12.73 0.92 2.65
CA ALA A 165 13.81 1.24 1.74
C ALA A 165 13.65 0.57 0.36
N ASP A 166 13.12 -0.66 0.30
CA ASP A 166 12.80 -1.34 -0.97
C ASP A 166 11.70 -0.57 -1.72
N ALA A 167 10.66 -0.10 -1.01
CA ALA A 167 9.60 0.71 -1.62
C ALA A 167 10.14 2.04 -2.15
N VAL A 168 11.03 2.72 -1.42
CA VAL A 168 11.66 3.97 -1.88
C VAL A 168 12.51 3.71 -3.12
N SER A 169 13.33 2.66 -3.12
CA SER A 169 14.15 2.30 -4.30
C SER A 169 13.28 1.95 -5.52
N ALA A 170 12.13 1.28 -5.32
CA ALA A 170 11.15 1.01 -6.37
C ALA A 170 10.57 2.29 -6.96
N ILE A 171 10.14 3.23 -6.10
CA ILE A 171 9.62 4.54 -6.53
C ILE A 171 10.66 5.29 -7.37
N LEU A 172 11.92 5.31 -6.94
CA LEU A 172 13.01 5.96 -7.67
C LEU A 172 13.32 5.25 -8.99
N THR A 173 13.30 3.93 -9.02
CA THR A 173 13.46 3.14 -10.25
C THR A 173 12.35 3.48 -11.25
N VAL A 174 11.09 3.52 -10.83
CA VAL A 174 9.96 3.88 -11.69
C VAL A 174 10.04 5.33 -12.13
N LEU A 175 10.48 6.25 -11.27
CA LEU A 175 10.65 7.66 -11.61
C LEU A 175 11.60 7.85 -12.78
N VAL A 176 12.71 7.09 -12.80
CA VAL A 176 13.79 7.25 -13.79
C VAL A 176 13.58 6.37 -15.01
N ALA A 177 13.16 5.11 -14.83
CA ALA A 177 13.14 4.09 -15.88
C ALA A 177 11.73 3.60 -16.25
N GLY A 178 10.69 3.99 -15.51
CA GLY A 178 9.32 3.57 -15.78
C GLY A 178 8.75 4.15 -17.07
N GLU A 179 7.92 3.37 -17.74
CA GLU A 179 7.18 3.78 -18.92
C GLU A 179 6.02 4.71 -18.54
N ASN A 180 5.81 5.77 -19.31
CA ASN A 180 4.73 6.75 -19.07
C ASN A 180 3.35 6.13 -19.30
N GLY A 181 2.39 6.46 -18.46
CA GLY A 181 1.04 5.93 -18.49
C GLY A 181 0.90 4.55 -17.86
N VAL A 182 1.96 3.98 -17.29
CA VAL A 182 2.00 2.60 -16.77
C VAL A 182 2.01 2.56 -15.24
N SER A 183 1.30 1.57 -14.68
CA SER A 183 1.33 1.25 -13.26
C SER A 183 2.27 0.07 -12.97
N TYR A 184 2.86 0.05 -11.76
CA TYR A 184 3.82 -0.96 -11.31
C TYR A 184 3.46 -1.45 -9.91
N ASN A 185 3.31 -2.76 -9.73
CA ASN A 185 3.21 -3.37 -8.41
C ASN A 185 4.54 -3.31 -7.67
N VAL A 186 4.47 -2.96 -6.38
CA VAL A 186 5.65 -2.90 -5.51
C VAL A 186 5.40 -3.77 -4.28
N ALA A 187 6.03 -4.93 -4.23
CA ALA A 187 5.95 -5.89 -3.15
C ALA A 187 7.21 -6.75 -3.10
N ASN A 188 7.43 -7.43 -1.99
CA ASN A 188 8.39 -8.53 -1.93
C ASN A 188 7.65 -9.87 -1.96
N PRO A 189 7.71 -10.65 -3.04
CA PRO A 189 7.02 -11.94 -3.15
C PRO A 189 7.40 -12.93 -2.04
N SER A 190 8.62 -12.86 -1.50
CA SER A 190 9.07 -13.75 -0.41
C SER A 190 8.35 -13.48 0.92
N THR A 191 7.63 -12.37 1.03
CA THR A 191 6.87 -11.99 2.22
C THR A 191 5.41 -12.44 2.18
N TYR A 192 4.98 -13.16 1.11
CA TYR A 192 3.60 -13.62 0.98
C TYR A 192 3.22 -14.53 2.14
N SER A 193 2.30 -14.05 2.98
CA SER A 193 1.87 -14.74 4.18
C SER A 193 0.46 -14.34 4.58
N SER A 194 -0.20 -15.22 5.37
CA SER A 194 -1.43 -14.83 6.05
C SER A 194 -1.12 -13.91 7.23
N ILE A 195 -2.14 -13.19 7.69
CA ILE A 195 -2.05 -12.38 8.91
C ILE A 195 -1.67 -13.25 10.11
N ARG A 196 -2.21 -14.48 10.16
CA ARG A 196 -1.92 -15.45 11.22
C ARG A 196 -0.46 -15.89 11.18
N GLU A 197 0.03 -16.32 10.02
CA GLU A 197 1.44 -16.74 9.85
C GLU A 197 2.41 -15.62 10.24
N MET A 198 2.11 -14.38 9.85
CA MET A 198 2.90 -13.21 10.25
C MET A 198 2.86 -13.02 11.77
N ALA A 199 1.67 -13.11 12.40
CA ALA A 199 1.54 -12.96 13.85
C ALA A 199 2.29 -14.06 14.60
N ASP A 200 2.15 -15.31 14.19
CA ASP A 200 2.84 -16.46 14.78
C ASP A 200 4.38 -16.31 14.64
N MET A 201 4.86 -15.87 13.49
CA MET A 201 6.28 -15.57 13.27
C MET A 201 6.77 -14.47 14.22
N VAL A 202 6.03 -13.36 14.36
CA VAL A 202 6.43 -12.23 15.21
C VAL A 202 6.50 -12.67 16.69
N TYR A 203 5.54 -13.46 17.15
CA TYR A 203 5.53 -13.93 18.53
C TYR A 203 6.60 -15.00 18.80
N ARG A 204 6.92 -15.85 17.84
CA ARG A 204 7.99 -16.83 17.94
C ARG A 204 9.37 -16.16 18.01
N GLU A 205 9.62 -15.14 17.18
CA GLU A 205 10.95 -14.54 17.05
C GLU A 205 11.19 -13.38 18.03
N PHE A 206 10.15 -12.64 18.41
CA PHE A 206 10.24 -11.39 19.18
C PHE A 206 9.38 -11.37 20.45
N GLY A 207 8.56 -12.39 20.66
CA GLY A 207 7.71 -12.48 21.86
C GLY A 207 8.54 -12.66 23.14
N THR A 208 8.08 -12.03 24.23
CA THR A 208 8.68 -12.14 25.55
C THR A 208 7.71 -12.75 26.55
N GLY A 209 8.24 -13.48 27.54
CA GLY A 209 7.43 -14.20 28.54
C GLY A 209 6.59 -15.30 27.88
N ASP A 210 5.38 -15.51 28.41
CA ASP A 210 4.40 -16.51 27.92
C ASP A 210 3.37 -15.90 26.95
N SER A 211 3.69 -14.74 26.36
CA SER A 211 2.79 -14.04 25.46
C SER A 211 2.56 -14.82 24.16
N ARG A 212 1.34 -14.76 23.64
CA ARG A 212 0.92 -15.56 22.47
C ARG A 212 -0.14 -14.84 21.63
N VAL A 213 -0.34 -15.37 20.43
CA VAL A 213 -1.49 -15.02 19.59
C VAL A 213 -2.71 -15.85 20.04
N ILE A 214 -3.81 -15.15 20.28
CA ILE A 214 -5.11 -15.75 20.66
C ILE A 214 -6.08 -15.48 19.51
N ILE A 215 -6.74 -16.53 19.02
CA ILE A 215 -7.79 -16.40 18.01
C ILE A 215 -9.15 -16.42 18.74
N ASP A 216 -9.83 -15.28 18.70
CA ASP A 216 -11.16 -15.08 19.31
C ASP A 216 -12.05 -14.39 18.25
N VAL A 217 -12.59 -15.21 17.34
CA VAL A 217 -13.33 -14.75 16.17
C VAL A 217 -14.63 -14.07 16.60
N ASP A 218 -14.79 -12.81 16.18
CA ASP A 218 -16.03 -12.05 16.31
C ASP A 218 -16.67 -11.88 14.91
N PRO A 219 -17.80 -12.55 14.64
CA PRO A 219 -18.46 -12.47 13.34
C PRO A 219 -19.03 -11.07 13.03
N ASN A 220 -19.14 -10.20 14.04
CA ASN A 220 -19.62 -8.82 13.88
C ASN A 220 -18.47 -7.79 13.80
N ALA A 221 -17.22 -8.25 13.86
CA ALA A 221 -16.09 -7.34 13.77
C ALA A 221 -16.06 -6.64 12.40
N PRO A 222 -15.74 -5.34 12.34
CA PRO A 222 -15.81 -4.52 11.12
C PRO A 222 -14.60 -4.76 10.22
N TYR A 223 -14.25 -6.02 9.97
CA TYR A 223 -13.15 -6.39 9.07
C TYR A 223 -13.69 -6.85 7.72
N PRO A 224 -12.95 -6.61 6.63
CA PRO A 224 -13.33 -7.13 5.33
C PRO A 224 -13.35 -8.66 5.33
N PRO A 225 -14.14 -9.29 4.44
CA PRO A 225 -14.07 -10.73 4.21
C PRO A 225 -12.65 -11.19 3.89
N GLU A 226 -12.41 -12.49 4.07
CA GLU A 226 -11.14 -13.11 3.68
C GLU A 226 -10.85 -12.84 2.20
N HIS A 227 -9.62 -12.42 1.92
CA HIS A 227 -9.14 -12.09 0.58
C HIS A 227 -7.63 -12.31 0.48
N HIS A 228 -7.16 -12.52 -0.75
CA HIS A 228 -5.78 -12.85 -1.04
C HIS A 228 -5.21 -11.92 -2.10
N LEU A 229 -4.06 -11.30 -1.80
CA LEU A 229 -3.40 -10.30 -2.64
C LEU A 229 -1.96 -10.72 -2.99
N PRO A 230 -1.78 -11.79 -3.79
CA PRO A 230 -0.48 -12.18 -4.34
C PRO A 230 -0.16 -11.28 -5.55
N LEU A 231 0.64 -10.23 -5.36
CA LEU A 231 0.95 -9.28 -6.43
C LEU A 231 2.01 -9.82 -7.38
N ASP A 232 1.79 -9.65 -8.69
CA ASP A 232 2.82 -9.84 -9.71
C ASP A 232 3.70 -8.59 -9.79
N VAL A 233 4.99 -8.74 -9.55
CA VAL A 233 5.98 -7.66 -9.60
C VAL A 233 6.89 -7.72 -10.82
N SER A 234 6.62 -8.63 -11.76
CA SER A 234 7.47 -8.93 -12.91
C SER A 234 7.73 -7.69 -13.78
N ARG A 235 6.74 -6.80 -13.90
CA ARG A 235 6.89 -5.53 -14.65
C ARG A 235 7.94 -4.62 -14.03
N LEU A 236 7.95 -4.49 -12.71
CA LEU A 236 8.95 -3.70 -11.99
C LEU A 236 10.33 -4.40 -12.02
N GLU A 237 10.32 -5.72 -11.92
CA GLU A 237 11.55 -6.51 -12.03
C GLU A 237 12.21 -6.40 -13.40
N ALA A 238 11.44 -6.21 -14.47
CA ALA A 238 11.95 -5.97 -15.81
C ALA A 238 12.75 -4.65 -15.92
N LEU A 239 12.50 -3.66 -15.02
CA LEU A 239 13.28 -2.46 -14.89
C LEU A 239 14.60 -2.65 -14.12
N GLY A 240 14.90 -3.87 -13.66
CA GLY A 240 16.10 -4.20 -12.90
C GLY A 240 15.95 -4.08 -11.38
N TRP A 241 14.78 -3.69 -10.86
CA TRP A 241 14.54 -3.63 -9.41
C TRP A 241 14.37 -5.02 -8.81
N ARG A 242 14.84 -5.20 -7.58
CA ARG A 242 14.62 -6.41 -6.77
C ARG A 242 14.46 -6.04 -5.30
N PRO A 243 13.48 -6.63 -4.56
CA PRO A 243 13.37 -6.44 -3.12
C PRO A 243 14.52 -7.13 -2.39
N GLN A 244 14.96 -6.58 -1.27
CA GLN A 244 16.13 -7.05 -0.53
C GLN A 244 15.78 -7.59 0.85
N VAL A 245 14.68 -7.15 1.47
CA VAL A 245 14.40 -7.40 2.89
C VAL A 245 13.16 -8.28 3.05
N GLY A 246 13.34 -9.46 3.65
CA GLY A 246 12.24 -10.39 3.98
C GLY A 246 11.45 -9.95 5.21
N LEU A 247 10.30 -10.62 5.45
CA LEU A 247 9.34 -10.21 6.48
C LEU A 247 9.91 -10.22 7.91
N GLU A 248 10.68 -11.25 8.28
CA GLU A 248 11.31 -11.34 9.59
C GLU A 248 12.32 -10.18 9.80
N ASP A 249 13.16 -9.92 8.79
CA ASP A 249 14.14 -8.85 8.85
C ASP A 249 13.48 -7.45 8.88
N MET A 250 12.31 -7.29 8.25
CA MET A 250 11.51 -6.06 8.38
C MET A 250 11.14 -5.81 9.85
N TYR A 251 10.70 -6.86 10.57
CA TYR A 251 10.38 -6.76 12.00
C TYR A 251 11.63 -6.58 12.87
N ARG A 252 12.74 -7.22 12.54
CA ARG A 252 14.02 -7.06 13.25
C ARG A 252 14.55 -5.62 13.18
N LYS A 253 14.22 -4.91 12.10
CA LYS A 253 14.61 -3.52 11.86
C LYS A 253 13.58 -2.48 12.36
N LEU A 254 12.39 -2.94 12.75
CA LEU A 254 11.30 -2.10 13.22
C LEU A 254 11.52 -1.67 14.68
#